data_d17e7f738f2236361dae8920300ab8ae
#
_entry.id   d17e7f738f2236361dae8920300ab8ae
#
_cell.length_a   1.000
_cell.length_b   1.000
_cell.length_c   1.000
_cell.angle_alpha   90.00
_cell.angle_beta   90.00
_cell.angle_gamma   90.00
#
_symmetry.space_group_name_H-M   'P 1'
#
loop_
_entity.id
_entity.type
_entity.pdbx_description
1 polymer ?
#
loop_
_entity_poly.entity_id
_entity_poly.type
_entity_poly.pdbx_seq_one_letter_code
_entity_poly.pdbx_strand_id
1 'polypeptide(L)'
;MKIKNGLELDGWQVEIPDCGRDDFPEFFREMGYKVGAEIGVRKGEYSEILCKGGMKVYSIDPWQHKQRGFEQIARDRLKPYDCTIIKKLSMDALADFEDESLDFVYIDGNHNFKFVAEDICEWTMKVKKGGVIAGHDYTTLGGPGLYDVKFIVDAYTRCLQIPKWYVLGKEGEVDKYRSWFWIKQ
;
A
#
# COMPACT_ATOMS: atom_id res chain seq x y z
N MET A 1 10.07 -11.71 -12.98
CA MET A 1 8.65 -11.95 -13.48
C MET A 1 7.92 -10.66 -13.22
N LYS A 2 6.94 -10.24 -14.05
CA LYS A 2 6.10 -9.07 -13.76
C LYS A 2 4.95 -9.45 -12.84
N ILE A 3 4.47 -8.52 -12.02
CA ILE A 3 3.32 -8.75 -11.12
C ILE A 3 2.12 -9.28 -11.91
N LYS A 4 1.83 -8.71 -13.08
CA LYS A 4 0.72 -9.12 -13.95
C LYS A 4 0.76 -10.61 -14.31
N ASN A 5 1.93 -11.15 -14.58
CA ASN A 5 2.08 -12.57 -14.87
C ASN A 5 1.79 -13.45 -13.65
N GLY A 6 2.02 -12.91 -12.45
CA GLY A 6 1.68 -13.59 -11.20
C GLY A 6 0.17 -13.74 -10.98
N LEU A 7 -0.68 -12.94 -11.65
CA LEU A 7 -2.13 -13.07 -11.55
C LEU A 7 -2.63 -14.38 -12.13
N GLU A 8 -1.92 -14.96 -13.09
CA GLU A 8 -2.25 -16.23 -13.74
C GLU A 8 -1.84 -17.47 -12.94
N LEU A 9 -1.03 -17.30 -11.88
CA LEU A 9 -0.61 -18.43 -11.05
C LEU A 9 -1.77 -18.94 -10.21
N ASP A 10 -1.85 -20.25 -10.01
CA ASP A 10 -2.87 -20.88 -9.17
C ASP A 10 -2.53 -20.72 -7.67
N GLY A 11 -3.57 -20.63 -6.86
CA GLY A 11 -3.45 -20.56 -5.40
C GLY A 11 -4.36 -19.53 -4.78
N TRP A 12 -4.64 -19.68 -3.50
CA TRP A 12 -5.35 -18.69 -2.70
C TRP A 12 -4.42 -17.58 -2.22
N GLN A 13 -3.25 -17.93 -1.71
CA GLN A 13 -2.11 -17.05 -1.46
C GLN A 13 -1.03 -17.36 -2.48
N VAL A 14 -0.66 -16.38 -3.29
CA VAL A 14 0.33 -16.54 -4.36
C VAL A 14 1.58 -15.74 -4.04
N GLU A 15 2.73 -16.38 -4.01
CA GLU A 15 4.02 -15.68 -3.85
C GLU A 15 4.64 -15.35 -5.21
N ILE A 16 5.12 -14.11 -5.38
CA ILE A 16 5.82 -13.61 -6.55
C ILE A 16 7.21 -13.12 -6.10
N PRO A 17 8.19 -14.02 -5.95
CA PRO A 17 9.43 -13.74 -5.25
C PRO A 17 10.35 -12.75 -5.96
N ASP A 18 10.24 -12.61 -7.28
CA ASP A 18 11.12 -11.77 -8.11
C ASP A 18 10.60 -10.34 -8.30
N CYS A 19 9.48 -9.98 -7.65
CA CYS A 19 8.87 -8.66 -7.70
C CYS A 19 8.87 -8.02 -6.31
N GLY A 20 8.90 -6.69 -6.26
CA GLY A 20 8.78 -5.93 -5.03
C GLY A 20 7.85 -4.74 -5.20
N ARG A 21 7.77 -3.88 -4.18
CA ARG A 21 6.90 -2.70 -4.21
C ARG A 21 7.22 -1.74 -5.36
N ASP A 22 8.45 -1.70 -5.82
CA ASP A 22 8.87 -0.81 -6.91
C ASP A 22 8.33 -1.26 -8.28
N ASP A 23 7.77 -2.47 -8.39
CA ASP A 23 7.10 -2.99 -9.59
C ASP A 23 5.62 -2.60 -9.69
N PHE A 24 5.00 -2.10 -8.60
CA PHE A 24 3.60 -1.68 -8.62
C PHE A 24 3.28 -0.58 -9.64
N PRO A 25 4.12 0.47 -9.85
CA PRO A 25 3.81 1.50 -10.84
C PRO A 25 3.64 0.95 -12.26
N GLU A 26 4.48 -0.02 -12.66
CA GLU A 26 4.32 -0.69 -13.96
C GLU A 26 3.04 -1.51 -13.99
N PHE A 27 2.78 -2.28 -12.96
CA PHE A 27 1.56 -3.08 -12.82
C PHE A 27 0.30 -2.20 -12.86
N PHE A 28 0.25 -1.11 -12.10
CA PHE A 28 -0.88 -0.19 -12.12
C PHE A 28 -1.13 0.42 -13.49
N ARG A 29 -0.06 0.78 -14.20
CA ARG A 29 -0.17 1.29 -15.57
C ARG A 29 -0.70 0.24 -16.54
N GLU A 30 -0.26 -1.02 -16.43
CA GLU A 30 -0.72 -2.15 -17.24
C GLU A 30 -2.20 -2.50 -16.97
N MET A 31 -2.69 -2.24 -15.76
CA MET A 31 -4.09 -2.40 -15.36
C MET A 31 -4.97 -1.18 -15.72
N GLY A 32 -4.35 -0.09 -16.19
CA GLY A 32 -5.06 1.14 -16.55
C GLY A 32 -5.40 2.04 -15.36
N TYR A 33 -4.84 1.78 -14.18
CA TYR A 33 -5.05 2.60 -12.98
C TYR A 33 -4.36 3.96 -13.10
N LYS A 34 -4.93 4.97 -12.46
CA LYS A 34 -4.50 6.37 -12.57
C LYS A 34 -4.36 7.07 -11.23
N VAL A 35 -5.21 6.74 -10.26
CA VAL A 35 -5.37 7.51 -9.03
C VAL A 35 -5.35 6.59 -7.83
N GLY A 36 -4.52 6.89 -6.84
CA GLY A 36 -4.50 6.13 -5.60
C GLY A 36 -4.03 6.93 -4.40
N ALA A 37 -4.01 6.26 -3.25
CA ALA A 37 -3.54 6.82 -2.00
C ALA A 37 -2.40 5.99 -1.41
N GLU A 38 -1.44 6.68 -0.78
CA GLU A 38 -0.43 6.07 0.09
C GLU A 38 -0.69 6.52 1.53
N ILE A 39 -0.78 5.54 2.43
CA ILE A 39 -0.95 5.73 3.86
C ILE A 39 0.38 5.48 4.56
N GLY A 40 0.98 6.54 5.14
CA GLY A 40 2.32 6.46 5.70
C GLY A 40 3.40 6.87 4.69
N VAL A 41 3.62 8.16 4.57
CA VAL A 41 4.46 8.76 3.51
C VAL A 41 5.90 8.96 3.94
N ARG A 42 6.10 9.22 5.24
CA ARG A 42 7.43 9.48 5.80
C ARG A 42 8.16 10.63 5.08
N LYS A 43 9.11 10.32 4.20
CA LYS A 43 9.89 11.30 3.40
C LYS A 43 9.45 11.37 1.93
N GLY A 44 8.37 10.68 1.57
CA GLY A 44 7.81 10.67 0.22
C GLY A 44 8.55 9.82 -0.80
N GLU A 45 9.42 8.90 -0.35
CA GLU A 45 10.20 8.07 -1.26
C GLU A 45 9.32 7.19 -2.14
N TYR A 46 8.32 6.54 -1.54
CA TYR A 46 7.47 5.64 -2.30
C TYR A 46 6.38 6.37 -3.09
N SER A 47 5.80 7.46 -2.53
CA SER A 47 4.93 8.36 -3.32
C SER A 47 5.62 8.84 -4.61
N GLU A 48 6.91 9.19 -4.52
CA GLU A 48 7.70 9.62 -5.69
C GLU A 48 7.79 8.50 -6.74
N ILE A 49 8.02 7.25 -6.32
CA ILE A 49 8.08 6.09 -7.22
C ILE A 49 6.74 5.89 -7.93
N LEU A 50 5.64 5.95 -7.20
CA LEU A 50 4.29 5.85 -7.76
C LEU A 50 4.01 6.98 -8.78
N CYS A 51 4.34 8.21 -8.42
CA CYS A 51 4.17 9.37 -9.31
C CYS A 51 5.03 9.27 -10.57
N LYS A 52 6.28 8.84 -10.47
CA LYS A 52 7.16 8.56 -11.62
C LYS A 52 6.58 7.50 -12.55
N GLY A 53 5.82 6.56 -12.02
CA GLY A 53 5.04 5.58 -12.77
C GLY A 53 3.83 6.15 -13.49
N GLY A 54 3.53 7.44 -13.33
CA GLY A 54 2.41 8.12 -13.97
C GLY A 54 1.12 8.11 -13.16
N MET A 55 1.18 7.78 -11.86
CA MET A 55 0.03 7.79 -10.97
C MET A 55 -0.17 9.20 -10.36
N LYS A 56 -1.43 9.62 -10.24
CA LYS A 56 -1.81 10.67 -9.30
C LYS A 56 -1.92 10.07 -7.92
N VAL A 57 -1.19 10.64 -6.95
CA VAL A 57 -1.10 10.06 -5.60
C VAL A 57 -1.60 11.04 -4.54
N TYR A 58 -2.47 10.57 -3.67
CA TYR A 58 -2.80 11.22 -2.41
C TYR A 58 -1.90 10.65 -1.32
N SER A 59 -0.98 11.47 -0.81
CA SER A 59 0.04 11.06 0.17
C SER A 59 -0.39 11.50 1.56
N ILE A 60 -0.83 10.55 2.38
CA ILE A 60 -1.45 10.79 3.69
C ILE A 60 -0.47 10.41 4.81
N ASP A 61 -0.10 11.39 5.65
CA ASP A 61 0.75 11.17 6.83
C ASP A 61 0.49 12.31 7.84
N PRO A 62 0.38 12.03 9.13
CA PRO A 62 0.24 13.08 10.15
C PRO A 62 1.57 13.77 10.49
N TRP A 63 2.71 13.20 10.15
CA TRP A 63 4.08 13.65 10.52
C TRP A 63 4.20 14.06 11.98
N GLN A 64 3.77 13.18 12.88
CA GLN A 64 3.81 13.41 14.32
C GLN A 64 5.13 12.96 14.95
N HIS A 65 5.40 13.44 16.16
CA HIS A 65 6.52 13.02 16.99
C HIS A 65 7.89 13.12 16.27
N LYS A 66 8.61 12.01 16.16
CA LYS A 66 9.96 11.94 15.56
C LYS A 66 9.96 12.20 14.04
N GLN A 67 8.79 12.15 13.40
CA GLN A 67 8.66 12.32 11.95
C GLN A 67 8.39 13.78 11.54
N ARG A 68 8.23 14.72 12.48
CA ARG A 68 7.91 16.13 12.17
C ARG A 68 8.84 16.78 11.13
N GLY A 69 10.14 16.43 11.16
CA GLY A 69 11.10 16.94 10.17
C GLY A 69 10.99 16.34 8.79
N PHE A 70 10.24 15.27 8.61
CA PHE A 70 10.13 14.58 7.32
C PHE A 70 9.06 15.20 6.40
N GLU A 71 8.09 15.92 6.97
CA GLU A 71 7.05 16.60 6.18
C GLU A 71 7.64 17.52 5.11
N GLN A 72 8.57 18.38 5.49
CA GLN A 72 9.18 19.32 4.53
C GLN A 72 9.97 18.58 3.45
N ILE A 73 10.67 17.50 3.82
CA ILE A 73 11.40 16.66 2.87
C ILE A 73 10.43 16.03 1.86
N ALA A 74 9.28 15.52 2.35
CA ALA A 74 8.25 14.94 1.47
C ALA A 74 7.65 16.00 0.54
N ARG A 75 7.33 17.19 1.05
CA ARG A 75 6.81 18.31 0.26
C ARG A 75 7.77 18.75 -0.84
N ASP A 76 9.06 18.88 -0.53
CA ASP A 76 10.08 19.29 -1.50
C ASP A 76 10.28 18.19 -2.58
N ARG A 77 10.31 16.92 -2.16
CA ARG A 77 10.43 15.77 -3.05
C ARG A 77 9.27 15.63 -4.02
N LEU A 78 8.04 15.79 -3.52
CA LEU A 78 6.82 15.51 -4.28
C LEU A 78 6.32 16.71 -5.08
N LYS A 79 6.87 17.89 -4.87
CA LYS A 79 6.49 19.14 -5.55
C LYS A 79 6.45 19.04 -7.09
N PRO A 80 7.35 18.29 -7.78
CA PRO A 80 7.34 18.19 -9.24
C PRO A 80 6.25 17.27 -9.81
N TYR A 81 5.54 16.52 -8.97
CA TYR A 81 4.66 15.42 -9.39
C TYR A 81 3.18 15.74 -9.17
N ASP A 82 2.31 15.00 -9.83
CA ASP A 82 0.85 15.00 -9.56
C ASP A 82 0.57 14.28 -8.24
N CYS A 83 0.94 14.96 -7.16
CA CYS A 83 0.83 14.46 -5.80
C CYS A 83 0.12 15.48 -4.90
N THR A 84 -0.89 15.02 -4.18
CA THR A 84 -1.60 15.82 -3.17
C THR A 84 -1.21 15.33 -1.78
N ILE A 85 -0.52 16.19 -1.03
CA ILE A 85 -0.11 15.87 0.35
C ILE A 85 -1.23 16.23 1.32
N ILE A 86 -1.68 15.25 2.10
CA ILE A 86 -2.74 15.38 3.11
C ILE A 86 -2.12 15.13 4.49
N LYS A 87 -1.97 16.20 5.27
CA LYS A 87 -1.45 16.11 6.64
C LYS A 87 -2.56 15.80 7.63
N LYS A 88 -2.93 14.54 7.72
CA LYS A 88 -3.98 14.02 8.63
C LYS A 88 -3.60 12.63 9.16
N LEU A 89 -4.22 12.21 10.24
CA LEU A 89 -4.27 10.80 10.59
C LEU A 89 -5.03 10.05 9.49
N SER A 90 -4.69 8.79 9.29
CA SER A 90 -5.29 7.94 8.25
C SER A 90 -6.82 7.94 8.33
N MET A 91 -7.38 7.71 9.52
CA MET A 91 -8.84 7.68 9.73
C MET A 91 -9.51 9.05 9.53
N ASP A 92 -8.82 10.16 9.86
CA ASP A 92 -9.36 11.50 9.64
C ASP A 92 -9.37 11.89 8.14
N ALA A 93 -8.49 11.30 7.35
CA ALA A 93 -8.40 11.55 5.92
C ALA A 93 -9.51 10.85 5.12
N LEU A 94 -10.14 9.81 5.64
CA LEU A 94 -11.20 9.06 4.96
C LEU A 94 -12.37 9.94 4.49
N ALA A 95 -12.68 10.99 5.24
CA ALA A 95 -13.75 11.93 4.91
C ALA A 95 -13.46 12.80 3.67
N ASP A 96 -12.21 12.84 3.22
CA ASP A 96 -11.82 13.57 2.01
C ASP A 96 -12.05 12.75 0.72
N PHE A 97 -12.48 11.49 0.86
CA PHE A 97 -12.63 10.54 -0.26
C PHE A 97 -14.03 9.95 -0.31
N GLU A 98 -14.62 10.00 -1.49
CA GLU A 98 -15.83 9.24 -1.78
C GLU A 98 -15.51 7.75 -1.84
N ASP A 99 -16.49 6.90 -1.52
CA ASP A 99 -16.34 5.46 -1.69
C ASP A 99 -16.12 5.12 -3.16
N GLU A 100 -15.32 4.09 -3.42
CA GLU A 100 -14.99 3.61 -4.76
C GLU A 100 -14.40 4.70 -5.70
N SER A 101 -13.69 5.71 -5.15
CA SER A 101 -13.08 6.79 -5.92
C SER A 101 -11.63 6.52 -6.34
N LEU A 102 -10.94 5.59 -5.67
CA LEU A 102 -9.53 5.27 -5.91
C LEU A 102 -9.37 3.99 -6.73
N ASP A 103 -8.33 3.94 -7.57
CA ASP A 103 -7.92 2.72 -8.27
C ASP A 103 -7.08 1.81 -7.37
N PHE A 104 -6.33 2.39 -6.45
CA PHE A 104 -5.53 1.63 -5.48
C PHE A 104 -5.34 2.38 -4.16
N VAL A 105 -5.04 1.63 -3.12
CA VAL A 105 -4.45 2.13 -1.86
C VAL A 105 -3.20 1.32 -1.54
N TYR A 106 -2.16 2.01 -1.06
CA TYR A 106 -0.94 1.38 -0.54
C TYR A 106 -0.75 1.76 0.93
N ILE A 107 -0.76 0.76 1.81
CA ILE A 107 -0.74 0.90 3.27
C ILE A 107 0.66 0.59 3.80
N ASP A 108 1.37 1.61 4.29
CA ASP A 108 2.71 1.53 4.89
C ASP A 108 2.83 2.50 6.07
N GLY A 109 1.79 2.54 6.91
CA GLY A 109 1.65 3.47 8.03
C GLY A 109 2.14 2.93 9.37
N ASN A 110 1.30 2.98 10.38
CA ASN A 110 1.61 2.45 11.71
C ASN A 110 1.34 0.94 11.76
N HIS A 111 2.36 0.15 12.08
CA HIS A 111 2.32 -1.31 12.02
C HIS A 111 1.63 -1.99 13.21
N ASN A 112 1.18 -1.25 14.24
CA ASN A 112 0.47 -1.85 15.36
C ASN A 112 -0.91 -2.35 14.92
N PHE A 113 -1.35 -3.46 15.50
CA PHE A 113 -2.57 -4.20 15.17
C PHE A 113 -3.79 -3.31 14.88
N LYS A 114 -4.10 -2.38 15.80
CA LYS A 114 -5.28 -1.53 15.66
C LYS A 114 -5.23 -0.70 14.37
N PHE A 115 -4.12 -0.03 14.11
CA PHE A 115 -4.00 0.90 12.98
C PHE A 115 -4.00 0.17 11.64
N VAL A 116 -3.30 -0.96 11.53
CA VAL A 116 -3.29 -1.77 10.31
C VAL A 116 -4.69 -2.32 10.02
N ALA A 117 -5.40 -2.81 11.05
CA ALA A 117 -6.76 -3.33 10.89
C ALA A 117 -7.73 -2.22 10.45
N GLU A 118 -7.68 -1.04 11.07
CA GLU A 118 -8.48 0.12 10.67
C GLU A 118 -8.15 0.55 9.23
N ASP A 119 -6.86 0.69 8.89
CA ASP A 119 -6.44 1.09 7.55
C ASP A 119 -6.94 0.11 6.48
N ILE A 120 -6.76 -1.19 6.66
CA ILE A 120 -7.23 -2.18 5.69
C ILE A 120 -8.76 -2.14 5.54
N CYS A 121 -9.50 -2.12 6.65
CA CYS A 121 -10.95 -2.13 6.61
C CYS A 121 -11.52 -0.89 5.92
N GLU A 122 -11.10 0.28 6.35
CA GLU A 122 -11.74 1.52 5.93
C GLU A 122 -11.26 1.99 4.55
N TRP A 123 -9.96 1.88 4.25
CA TRP A 123 -9.45 2.26 2.93
C TRP A 123 -9.90 1.31 1.82
N THR A 124 -10.21 0.05 2.13
CA THR A 124 -10.83 -0.86 1.15
C THR A 124 -12.13 -0.30 0.60
N MET A 125 -12.93 0.43 1.40
CA MET A 125 -14.18 1.05 0.93
C MET A 125 -13.92 2.15 -0.11
N LYS A 126 -12.79 2.84 -0.03
CA LYS A 126 -12.41 3.94 -0.95
C LYS A 126 -11.91 3.46 -2.31
N VAL A 127 -11.50 2.20 -2.40
CA VAL A 127 -11.01 1.60 -3.66
C VAL A 127 -12.18 1.05 -4.47
N LYS A 128 -12.16 1.26 -5.78
CA LYS A 128 -13.15 0.74 -6.74
C LYS A 128 -13.13 -0.79 -6.79
N LYS A 129 -14.24 -1.41 -7.18
CA LYS A 129 -14.23 -2.81 -7.64
C LYS A 129 -13.23 -2.98 -8.78
N GLY A 130 -12.46 -4.05 -8.74
CA GLY A 130 -11.34 -4.27 -9.67
C GLY A 130 -10.09 -3.45 -9.35
N GLY A 131 -10.11 -2.57 -8.36
CA GLY A 131 -8.94 -1.83 -7.88
C GLY A 131 -8.09 -2.65 -6.90
N VAL A 132 -6.94 -2.12 -6.50
CA VAL A 132 -5.94 -2.83 -5.69
C VAL A 132 -5.89 -2.30 -4.27
N ILE A 133 -5.98 -3.20 -3.31
CA ILE A 133 -5.60 -2.97 -1.92
C ILE A 133 -4.21 -3.60 -1.73
N ALA A 134 -3.22 -2.79 -1.37
CA ALA A 134 -1.84 -3.21 -1.20
C ALA A 134 -1.21 -2.62 0.06
N GLY A 135 -0.10 -3.18 0.48
CA GLY A 135 0.70 -2.60 1.56
C GLY A 135 2.05 -3.29 1.71
N HIS A 136 2.79 -2.86 2.71
CA HIS A 136 4.14 -3.34 3.00
C HIS A 136 4.20 -4.15 4.30
N ASP A 137 5.41 -4.56 4.67
CA ASP A 137 5.75 -5.23 5.92
C ASP A 137 5.05 -6.58 6.19
N TYR A 138 4.73 -7.34 5.12
CA TYR A 138 4.29 -8.72 5.25
C TYR A 138 5.49 -9.63 5.56
N THR A 139 5.95 -9.59 6.81
CA THR A 139 7.22 -10.22 7.23
C THR A 139 7.13 -10.88 8.59
N THR A 140 8.04 -11.82 8.82
CA THR A 140 8.37 -12.36 10.15
C THR A 140 9.71 -11.83 10.67
N LEU A 141 10.38 -10.96 9.91
CA LEU A 141 11.60 -10.29 10.32
C LEU A 141 11.29 -9.05 11.17
N GLY A 142 12.06 -8.82 12.23
CA GLY A 142 11.91 -7.63 13.08
C GLY A 142 11.41 -7.95 14.48
N GLY A 143 10.92 -6.96 15.19
CA GLY A 143 10.43 -7.07 16.56
C GLY A 143 8.91 -6.93 16.67
N PRO A 144 8.37 -6.94 17.89
CA PRO A 144 6.96 -6.71 18.16
C PRO A 144 6.46 -5.43 17.46
N GLY A 145 5.28 -5.51 16.86
CA GLY A 145 4.68 -4.43 16.06
C GLY A 145 4.85 -4.62 14.56
N LEU A 146 6.01 -5.11 14.08
CA LEU A 146 6.18 -5.39 12.64
C LEU A 146 5.41 -6.65 12.20
N TYR A 147 5.36 -7.66 13.06
CA TYR A 147 4.62 -8.90 12.76
C TYR A 147 3.11 -8.72 12.68
N ASP A 148 2.57 -7.66 13.29
CA ASP A 148 1.13 -7.43 13.35
C ASP A 148 0.56 -7.28 11.94
N VAL A 149 1.28 -6.64 11.01
CA VAL A 149 0.85 -6.51 9.61
C VAL A 149 0.57 -7.87 8.98
N LYS A 150 1.51 -8.80 9.07
CA LYS A 150 1.34 -10.16 8.50
C LYS A 150 0.14 -10.87 9.11
N PHE A 151 0.01 -10.87 10.43
CA PHE A 151 -1.09 -11.56 11.11
C PHE A 151 -2.46 -10.95 10.77
N ILE A 152 -2.52 -9.63 10.61
CA ILE A 152 -3.77 -8.96 10.25
C ILE A 152 -4.14 -9.26 8.81
N VAL A 153 -3.19 -9.21 7.87
CA VAL A 153 -3.43 -9.55 6.46
C VAL A 153 -3.90 -10.99 6.34
N ASP A 154 -3.25 -11.94 7.03
CA ASP A 154 -3.64 -13.35 7.06
C ASP A 154 -5.07 -13.54 7.63
N ALA A 155 -5.39 -12.85 8.73
CA ALA A 155 -6.70 -12.90 9.35
C ALA A 155 -7.77 -12.26 8.46
N TYR A 156 -7.51 -11.08 7.91
CA TYR A 156 -8.44 -10.33 7.05
C TYR A 156 -8.80 -11.14 5.80
N THR A 157 -7.79 -11.61 5.07
CA THR A 157 -7.99 -12.36 3.82
C THR A 157 -8.77 -13.65 4.06
N ARG A 158 -8.52 -14.33 5.20
CA ARG A 158 -9.22 -15.55 5.59
C ARG A 158 -10.66 -15.28 6.04
N CYS A 159 -10.87 -14.31 6.93
CA CYS A 159 -12.20 -14.02 7.48
C CYS A 159 -13.16 -13.49 6.42
N LEU A 160 -12.67 -12.64 5.51
CA LEU A 160 -13.47 -12.09 4.41
C LEU A 160 -13.46 -12.96 3.15
N GLN A 161 -12.83 -14.13 3.22
CA GLN A 161 -12.78 -15.10 2.10
C GLN A 161 -12.29 -14.44 0.81
N ILE A 162 -11.25 -13.59 0.91
CA ILE A 162 -10.64 -12.98 -0.28
C ILE A 162 -10.23 -14.11 -1.23
N PRO A 163 -10.77 -14.17 -2.45
CA PRO A 163 -10.66 -15.39 -3.28
C PRO A 163 -9.23 -15.67 -3.74
N LYS A 164 -8.43 -14.60 -3.88
CA LYS A 164 -7.01 -14.70 -4.25
C LYS A 164 -6.26 -13.44 -3.82
N TRP A 165 -5.08 -13.62 -3.25
CA TRP A 165 -4.21 -12.53 -2.86
C TRP A 165 -2.73 -12.89 -3.03
N TYR A 166 -1.85 -11.91 -2.96
CA TYR A 166 -0.48 -12.03 -3.43
C TYR A 166 0.51 -11.47 -2.42
N VAL A 167 1.68 -12.08 -2.35
CA VAL A 167 2.85 -11.60 -1.62
C VAL A 167 4.00 -11.41 -2.60
N LEU A 168 4.53 -10.20 -2.65
CA LEU A 168 5.70 -9.87 -3.47
C LEU A 168 6.97 -9.99 -2.64
N GLY A 169 8.04 -10.35 -3.33
CA GLY A 169 9.36 -10.36 -2.74
C GLY A 169 9.75 -11.69 -2.07
N LYS A 170 11.00 -11.74 -1.72
CA LYS A 170 11.61 -12.83 -0.96
C LYS A 170 12.20 -12.27 0.32
N GLU A 171 11.70 -12.73 1.45
CA GLU A 171 12.03 -12.19 2.75
C GLU A 171 13.55 -12.06 2.98
N GLY A 172 14.00 -10.85 3.29
CA GLY A 172 15.42 -10.54 3.48
C GLY A 172 16.21 -10.25 2.19
N GLU A 173 15.64 -10.51 1.02
CA GLU A 173 16.30 -10.33 -0.28
C GLU A 173 15.57 -9.30 -1.15
N VAL A 174 14.64 -9.74 -1.98
CA VAL A 174 13.83 -8.88 -2.84
C VAL A 174 12.67 -8.32 -2.04
N ASP A 175 12.55 -6.99 -1.96
CA ASP A 175 11.55 -6.31 -1.12
C ASP A 175 11.60 -6.84 0.33
N LYS A 176 12.67 -6.52 1.02
CA LYS A 176 13.14 -7.13 2.29
C LYS A 176 12.05 -7.52 3.28
N TYR A 177 11.03 -6.68 3.44
CA TYR A 177 9.91 -6.89 4.36
C TYR A 177 8.64 -7.30 3.63
N ARG A 178 8.71 -7.53 2.33
CA ARG A 178 7.70 -7.97 1.40
C ARG A 178 6.45 -7.07 1.35
N SER A 179 5.88 -6.95 0.15
CA SER A 179 4.59 -6.30 -0.06
C SER A 179 3.49 -7.35 -0.24
N TRP A 180 2.27 -6.94 0.05
CA TRP A 180 1.07 -7.77 -0.13
C TRP A 180 0.02 -7.00 -0.92
N PHE A 181 -0.84 -7.72 -1.64
CA PHE A 181 -1.99 -7.10 -2.30
C PHE A 181 -3.08 -8.10 -2.67
N TRP A 182 -4.27 -7.57 -2.93
CA TRP A 182 -5.35 -8.25 -3.63
C TRP A 182 -6.11 -7.28 -4.53
N ILE A 183 -6.92 -7.83 -5.46
CA ILE A 183 -7.84 -7.06 -6.29
C ILE A 183 -9.23 -7.12 -5.65
N LYS A 184 -9.82 -5.95 -5.37
CA LYS A 184 -11.16 -5.82 -4.78
C LYS A 184 -12.21 -6.42 -5.71
N GLN A 185 -13.08 -7.28 -5.20
CA GLN A 185 -14.18 -7.91 -5.93
C GLN A 185 -15.43 -7.04 -5.95
#